data_f1e62babdc9ea4674110a978c8052faf
#
_entry.id   f1e62babdc9ea4674110a978c8052faf
#
_cell.length_a   1.000
_cell.length_b   1.000
_cell.length_c   1.000
_cell.angle_alpha   90.00
_cell.angle_beta   90.00
_cell.angle_gamma   90.00
#
_symmetry.space_group_name_H-M   'P 1'
#
loop_
_entity.id
_entity.type
_entity.pdbx_description
1 polymer ?
#
loop_
_entity_poly.entity_id
_entity_poly.type
_entity_poly.pdbx_seq_one_letter_code
_entity_poly.pdbx_strand_id
1 'polypeptide(L)'
;MSPQKFFTRLLLIGLLCLPASLFAGETFLTQSHKPIVFVVPIEGVIDLGLAPFVQRVLKEAETAKASAVVLDINTFGGRVDAAVLIRDALLEAKVLTVAFINKRAISAGALISLAAEKIVMADGGTIGAATPVQIGLPGTPAQPVEEKTVSYMRKEFRATAEQRNRPALIAEAMVDADVAIPDIIEKSKLLTLTTQEALETNVADFQANSLEAVLQFLELGDADIRQASETWAETLVRFLTHPVVSSLLMTLGIMGIIVEIRVPGFGLPGILGFVSLGLFFWGHTLVRLAGLEEFLLVAVGLILVAMEIFFIPGFGIAGILGIVCLLGGLGLSLIGSGATWDSWLSALGQVSLSILVAILVALFLLRYFQRLPFGKRLLLKTSLLAKEGYASSPEEDQRWLGKRGTAATDLHPSGIAHLNGDRVDVVSDGDFNNAGQAVEVVRVDGNRIVVRVLAEPN
;
A
#
# COMPACT_ATOMS: atom_id res chain seq x y z
N MET A 1 35.57 30.59 -88.04
CA MET A 1 34.50 29.72 -87.58
C MET A 1 33.78 30.40 -86.44
N SER A 2 32.56 30.87 -86.62
CA SER A 2 31.90 31.72 -85.56
C SER A 2 31.43 30.89 -84.39
N PRO A 3 31.36 31.46 -83.17
CA PRO A 3 31.01 30.76 -81.95
C PRO A 3 29.58 30.13 -81.98
N GLN A 4 28.72 30.60 -82.83
CA GLN A 4 27.34 30.12 -82.95
C GLN A 4 27.19 28.70 -83.45
N LYS A 5 28.15 28.14 -84.24
CA LYS A 5 28.05 26.79 -84.76
C LYS A 5 28.56 25.73 -83.74
N PHE A 6 29.25 26.15 -82.68
CA PHE A 6 29.69 25.25 -81.65
C PHE A 6 28.58 24.96 -80.60
N PHE A 7 27.76 25.99 -80.31
CA PHE A 7 26.65 25.85 -79.36
C PHE A 7 25.52 24.99 -79.87
N THR A 8 25.21 25.06 -81.24
CA THR A 8 24.12 24.29 -81.77
C THR A 8 24.45 22.79 -81.92
N ARG A 9 25.71 22.40 -82.02
CA ARG A 9 26.11 20.99 -82.06
C ARG A 9 26.22 20.38 -80.62
N LEU A 10 26.45 21.18 -79.60
CA LEU A 10 26.44 20.72 -78.22
C LEU A 10 25.01 20.48 -77.71
N LEU A 11 24.00 21.25 -78.19
CA LEU A 11 22.62 21.08 -77.80
C LEU A 11 21.93 19.86 -78.48
N LEU A 12 22.44 19.42 -79.64
CA LEU A 12 21.90 18.24 -80.36
C LEU A 12 22.48 16.91 -79.80
N ILE A 13 23.65 16.92 -79.16
CA ILE A 13 24.25 15.73 -78.52
C ILE A 13 23.68 15.51 -77.13
N GLY A 14 23.25 16.59 -76.42
CA GLY A 14 22.60 16.50 -75.11
C GLY A 14 21.18 15.92 -75.13
N LEU A 15 20.48 15.90 -76.27
CA LEU A 15 19.11 15.44 -76.40
C LEU A 15 19.00 13.94 -76.71
N LEU A 16 20.11 13.25 -77.03
CA LEU A 16 20.12 11.82 -77.43
C LEU A 16 20.60 10.89 -76.31
N CYS A 17 20.96 11.41 -75.13
CA CYS A 17 21.32 10.64 -73.95
C CYS A 17 20.34 10.80 -72.79
N LEU A 18 19.02 10.87 -73.05
CA LEU A 18 18.03 10.63 -72.02
C LEU A 18 17.96 9.11 -71.78
N PRO A 19 18.32 8.64 -70.57
CA PRO A 19 18.20 7.20 -70.28
C PRO A 19 16.75 6.81 -70.35
N ALA A 20 16.44 5.75 -71.09
CA ALA A 20 15.14 5.10 -71.20
C ALA A 20 14.61 4.52 -69.89
N SER A 21 15.05 5.03 -68.75
CA SER A 21 14.68 4.62 -67.38
C SER A 21 13.51 5.45 -66.80
N LEU A 22 12.86 6.33 -67.57
CA LEU A 22 11.76 7.17 -67.09
C LEU A 22 10.37 6.52 -67.26
N PHE A 23 10.30 5.26 -67.70
CA PHE A 23 9.04 4.47 -67.74
C PHE A 23 9.15 3.13 -67.02
N ALA A 24 10.08 2.97 -66.05
CA ALA A 24 9.85 1.97 -65.02
C ALA A 24 8.74 2.56 -64.12
N GLY A 25 7.50 2.21 -64.37
CA GLY A 25 6.44 2.44 -63.41
C GLY A 25 6.91 1.83 -62.08
N GLU A 26 7.28 2.68 -61.11
CA GLU A 26 7.35 2.27 -59.73
C GLU A 26 5.95 1.74 -59.40
N THR A 27 5.80 0.43 -59.51
CA THR A 27 4.80 -0.28 -58.73
C THR A 27 5.16 0.04 -57.28
N PHE A 28 4.56 1.10 -56.73
CA PHE A 28 4.44 1.25 -55.30
C PHE A 28 3.79 -0.04 -54.83
N LEU A 29 4.61 -1.01 -54.45
CA LEU A 29 4.21 -2.06 -53.56
C LEU A 29 3.76 -1.32 -52.32
N THR A 30 2.50 -0.99 -52.24
CA THR A 30 1.83 -0.64 -51.01
C THR A 30 2.16 -1.81 -50.11
N GLN A 31 3.18 -1.65 -49.26
CA GLN A 31 3.36 -2.57 -48.16
C GLN A 31 2.04 -2.51 -47.40
N SER A 32 1.22 -3.50 -47.62
CA SER A 32 0.02 -3.73 -46.83
C SER A 32 0.53 -3.99 -45.43
N HIS A 33 0.70 -2.89 -44.64
CA HIS A 33 0.93 -3.04 -43.24
C HIS A 33 -0.29 -3.78 -42.70
N LYS A 34 -0.05 -4.98 -42.16
CA LYS A 34 -1.12 -5.70 -41.47
C LYS A 34 -1.70 -4.79 -40.40
N PRO A 35 -3.03 -4.71 -40.31
CA PRO A 35 -3.66 -3.94 -39.23
C PRO A 35 -3.15 -4.46 -37.87
N ILE A 36 -2.91 -3.56 -36.93
CA ILE A 36 -2.43 -3.92 -35.58
C ILE A 36 -3.63 -3.91 -34.64
N VAL A 37 -3.78 -4.96 -33.83
CA VAL A 37 -4.80 -5.05 -32.81
C VAL A 37 -4.14 -5.33 -31.46
N PHE A 38 -4.42 -4.50 -30.47
CA PHE A 38 -4.03 -4.75 -29.09
C PHE A 38 -5.13 -5.52 -28.37
N VAL A 39 -4.76 -6.53 -27.58
CA VAL A 39 -5.68 -7.28 -26.73
C VAL A 39 -5.31 -7.04 -25.28
N VAL A 40 -6.26 -6.55 -24.50
CA VAL A 40 -6.08 -6.14 -23.11
C VAL A 40 -6.92 -7.05 -22.21
N PRO A 41 -6.32 -7.89 -21.37
CA PRO A 41 -7.07 -8.70 -20.42
C PRO A 41 -7.66 -7.83 -19.30
N ILE A 42 -8.97 -7.94 -19.09
CA ILE A 42 -9.72 -7.35 -17.98
C ILE A 42 -10.27 -8.49 -17.13
N GLU A 43 -9.40 -9.08 -16.34
CA GLU A 43 -9.71 -10.28 -15.54
C GLU A 43 -9.58 -10.01 -14.04
N GLY A 44 -10.36 -10.78 -13.25
CA GLY A 44 -10.32 -10.70 -11.80
C GLY A 44 -10.97 -9.43 -11.25
N VAL A 45 -10.38 -8.85 -10.21
CA VAL A 45 -10.89 -7.63 -9.55
C VAL A 45 -10.40 -6.39 -10.27
N ILE A 46 -11.33 -5.49 -10.59
CA ILE A 46 -10.99 -4.17 -11.14
C ILE A 46 -10.50 -3.28 -10.00
N ASP A 47 -9.21 -2.98 -10.02
CA ASP A 47 -8.51 -2.16 -9.04
C ASP A 47 -7.87 -0.92 -9.66
N LEU A 48 -7.33 -0.05 -8.81
CA LEU A 48 -6.71 1.21 -9.28
C LEU A 48 -5.42 1.01 -10.09
N GLY A 49 -4.76 -0.13 -9.98
CA GLY A 49 -3.58 -0.43 -10.79
C GLY A 49 -3.93 -0.85 -12.22
N LEU A 50 -5.17 -1.35 -12.44
CA LEU A 50 -5.66 -1.70 -13.77
C LEU A 50 -5.87 -0.45 -14.65
N ALA A 51 -6.29 0.67 -14.07
CA ALA A 51 -6.56 1.90 -14.83
C ALA A 51 -5.31 2.46 -15.55
N PRO A 52 -4.14 2.63 -14.92
CA PRO A 52 -2.92 3.03 -15.62
C PRO A 52 -2.48 2.06 -16.72
N PHE A 53 -2.66 0.75 -16.51
CA PHE A 53 -2.37 -0.27 -17.51
C PHE A 53 -3.22 -0.07 -18.77
N VAL A 54 -4.54 0.05 -18.63
CA VAL A 54 -5.45 0.29 -19.76
C VAL A 54 -5.12 1.62 -20.44
N GLN A 55 -4.91 2.69 -19.70
CA GLN A 55 -4.55 4.01 -20.23
C GLN A 55 -3.25 3.96 -21.04
N ARG A 56 -2.22 3.25 -20.54
CA ARG A 56 -0.96 3.06 -21.27
C ARG A 56 -1.17 2.32 -22.57
N VAL A 57 -1.93 1.20 -22.55
CA VAL A 57 -2.16 0.41 -23.76
C VAL A 57 -2.97 1.19 -24.80
N LEU A 58 -3.99 1.96 -24.41
CA LEU A 58 -4.72 2.84 -25.31
C LEU A 58 -3.77 3.85 -25.98
N LYS A 59 -2.89 4.49 -25.23
CA LYS A 59 -1.91 5.43 -25.76
C LYS A 59 -0.87 4.77 -26.68
N GLU A 60 -0.42 3.57 -26.34
CA GLU A 60 0.48 2.77 -27.20
C GLU A 60 -0.22 2.39 -28.51
N ALA A 61 -1.48 1.98 -28.44
CA ALA A 61 -2.30 1.65 -29.62
C ALA A 61 -2.50 2.86 -30.53
N GLU A 62 -2.79 4.04 -29.97
CA GLU A 62 -2.88 5.31 -30.72
C GLU A 62 -1.55 5.65 -31.40
N THR A 63 -0.43 5.53 -30.68
CA THR A 63 0.90 5.82 -31.19
C THR A 63 1.30 4.84 -32.32
N ALA A 64 0.94 3.58 -32.17
CA ALA A 64 1.16 2.53 -33.16
C ALA A 64 0.18 2.61 -34.34
N LYS A 65 -0.81 3.53 -34.31
CA LYS A 65 -1.91 3.61 -35.24
C LYS A 65 -2.64 2.28 -35.40
N ALA A 66 -2.89 1.63 -34.27
CA ALA A 66 -3.61 0.36 -34.24
C ALA A 66 -5.02 0.53 -34.79
N SER A 67 -5.53 -0.53 -35.42
CA SER A 67 -6.87 -0.56 -35.96
C SER A 67 -7.93 -0.76 -34.89
N ALA A 68 -7.61 -1.48 -33.81
CA ALA A 68 -8.51 -1.69 -32.69
C ALA A 68 -7.75 -2.04 -31.39
N VAL A 69 -8.42 -1.82 -30.26
CA VAL A 69 -8.08 -2.35 -28.93
C VAL A 69 -9.25 -3.22 -28.48
N VAL A 70 -9.01 -4.50 -28.27
CA VAL A 70 -9.99 -5.46 -27.76
C VAL A 70 -9.74 -5.67 -26.27
N LEU A 71 -10.74 -5.36 -25.45
CA LEU A 71 -10.76 -5.64 -24.02
C LEU A 71 -11.34 -7.04 -23.83
N ASP A 72 -10.56 -8.03 -23.44
CA ASP A 72 -11.02 -9.39 -23.13
C ASP A 72 -11.53 -9.42 -21.67
N ILE A 73 -12.85 -9.41 -21.51
CA ILE A 73 -13.51 -9.14 -20.24
C ILE A 73 -14.06 -10.41 -19.61
N ASN A 74 -13.56 -10.71 -18.39
CA ASN A 74 -14.09 -11.74 -17.51
C ASN A 74 -13.92 -11.31 -16.04
N THR A 75 -14.86 -10.55 -15.53
CA THR A 75 -14.78 -9.95 -14.19
C THR A 75 -16.12 -9.95 -13.46
N PHE A 76 -16.06 -10.09 -12.12
CA PHE A 76 -17.18 -9.83 -11.22
C PHE A 76 -17.27 -8.35 -10.79
N GLY A 77 -16.35 -7.50 -11.27
CA GLY A 77 -16.31 -6.09 -10.93
C GLY A 77 -15.15 -5.73 -10.00
N GLY A 78 -15.29 -4.62 -9.30
CA GLY A 78 -14.27 -4.09 -8.40
C GLY A 78 -14.56 -2.68 -7.94
N ARG A 79 -13.52 -1.86 -7.82
CA ARG A 79 -13.61 -0.48 -7.35
C ARG A 79 -14.31 0.43 -8.36
N VAL A 80 -15.23 1.24 -7.85
CA VAL A 80 -15.99 2.22 -8.66
C VAL A 80 -15.05 3.27 -9.27
N ASP A 81 -14.11 3.79 -8.48
CA ASP A 81 -13.16 4.81 -8.93
C ASP A 81 -12.24 4.30 -10.04
N ALA A 82 -11.76 3.06 -9.94
CA ALA A 82 -10.99 2.44 -11.02
C ALA A 82 -11.82 2.26 -12.30
N ALA A 83 -13.08 1.84 -12.16
CA ALA A 83 -13.97 1.67 -13.29
C ALA A 83 -14.25 3.00 -14.01
N VAL A 84 -14.46 4.09 -13.26
CA VAL A 84 -14.66 5.43 -13.83
C VAL A 84 -13.42 5.91 -14.57
N LEU A 85 -12.21 5.72 -14.01
CA LEU A 85 -10.96 6.08 -14.70
C LEU A 85 -10.76 5.31 -16.01
N ILE A 86 -11.11 4.03 -16.04
CA ILE A 86 -11.03 3.21 -17.27
C ILE A 86 -12.10 3.65 -18.27
N ARG A 87 -13.33 3.86 -17.80
CA ARG A 87 -14.45 4.36 -18.62
C ARG A 87 -14.09 5.67 -19.30
N ASP A 88 -13.55 6.64 -18.56
CA ASP A 88 -13.16 7.95 -19.10
C ASP A 88 -12.08 7.79 -20.18
N ALA A 89 -11.05 6.97 -19.93
CA ALA A 89 -10.01 6.68 -20.91
C ALA A 89 -10.55 6.03 -22.18
N LEU A 90 -11.54 5.14 -22.07
CA LEU A 90 -12.18 4.51 -23.23
C LEU A 90 -13.05 5.48 -24.02
N LEU A 91 -13.74 6.40 -23.34
CA LEU A 91 -14.55 7.43 -24.01
C LEU A 91 -13.70 8.45 -24.78
N GLU A 92 -12.49 8.74 -24.30
CA GLU A 92 -11.52 9.66 -24.91
C GLU A 92 -10.64 8.99 -25.97
N ALA A 93 -10.62 7.66 -26.04
CA ALA A 93 -9.78 6.91 -26.98
C ALA A 93 -10.09 7.25 -28.44
N LYS A 94 -9.04 7.43 -29.25
CA LYS A 94 -9.13 7.72 -30.68
C LYS A 94 -9.02 6.46 -31.55
N VAL A 95 -8.74 5.33 -30.93
CA VAL A 95 -8.69 4.01 -31.56
C VAL A 95 -10.00 3.28 -31.32
N LEU A 96 -10.45 2.47 -32.25
CA LEU A 96 -11.64 1.63 -32.09
C LEU A 96 -11.47 0.75 -30.85
N THR A 97 -12.38 0.87 -29.87
CA THR A 97 -12.40 0.06 -28.66
C THR A 97 -13.50 -0.98 -28.72
N VAL A 98 -13.17 -2.22 -28.39
CA VAL A 98 -14.09 -3.36 -28.46
C VAL A 98 -14.07 -4.08 -27.11
N ALA A 99 -15.21 -4.17 -26.44
CA ALA A 99 -15.39 -5.00 -25.26
C ALA A 99 -15.81 -6.41 -25.71
N PHE A 100 -14.92 -7.37 -25.59
CA PHE A 100 -15.22 -8.78 -25.79
C PHE A 100 -15.55 -9.43 -24.45
N ILE A 101 -16.83 -9.64 -24.17
CA ILE A 101 -17.29 -10.28 -22.94
C ILE A 101 -17.22 -11.79 -23.12
N ASN A 102 -16.07 -12.36 -22.76
CA ASN A 102 -15.78 -13.76 -22.90
C ASN A 102 -16.66 -14.63 -21.98
N LYS A 103 -16.88 -14.19 -20.72
CA LYS A 103 -17.77 -14.88 -19.77
C LYS A 103 -18.72 -13.93 -19.08
N ARG A 104 -18.18 -12.88 -18.43
CA ARG A 104 -18.99 -11.96 -17.64
C ARG A 104 -18.38 -10.58 -17.55
N ALA A 105 -19.26 -9.60 -17.54
CA ALA A 105 -18.95 -8.20 -17.29
C ALA A 105 -19.90 -7.68 -16.21
N ILE A 106 -19.64 -8.02 -14.96
CA ILE A 106 -20.49 -7.69 -13.82
C ILE A 106 -19.98 -6.41 -13.15
N SER A 107 -20.92 -5.58 -12.63
CA SER A 107 -20.63 -4.37 -11.87
C SER A 107 -19.71 -3.40 -12.63
N ALA A 108 -18.51 -3.10 -12.13
CA ALA A 108 -17.51 -2.26 -12.81
C ALA A 108 -17.20 -2.75 -14.25
N GLY A 109 -17.25 -4.07 -14.48
CA GLY A 109 -17.08 -4.64 -15.82
C GLY A 109 -18.17 -4.21 -16.80
N ALA A 110 -19.42 -4.05 -16.33
CA ALA A 110 -20.50 -3.56 -17.18
C ALA A 110 -20.28 -2.10 -17.59
N LEU A 111 -19.84 -1.23 -16.68
CA LEU A 111 -19.51 0.18 -16.98
C LEU A 111 -18.40 0.28 -18.03
N ILE A 112 -17.32 -0.49 -17.83
CA ILE A 112 -16.18 -0.54 -18.77
C ILE A 112 -16.65 -1.04 -20.15
N SER A 113 -17.49 -2.07 -20.19
CA SER A 113 -18.03 -2.60 -21.45
C SER A 113 -18.88 -1.56 -22.16
N LEU A 114 -19.77 -0.86 -21.44
CA LEU A 114 -20.62 0.20 -22.01
C LEU A 114 -19.80 1.38 -22.55
N ALA A 115 -18.60 1.63 -22.03
CA ALA A 115 -17.71 2.68 -22.50
C ALA A 115 -17.01 2.34 -23.83
N ALA A 116 -16.89 1.07 -24.16
CA ALA A 116 -16.32 0.64 -25.42
C ALA A 116 -17.23 0.99 -26.62
N GLU A 117 -16.63 1.21 -27.78
CA GLU A 117 -17.36 1.58 -29.00
C GLU A 117 -18.19 0.39 -29.52
N LYS A 118 -17.65 -0.83 -29.39
CA LYS A 118 -18.35 -2.07 -29.71
C LYS A 118 -18.39 -3.02 -28.52
N ILE A 119 -19.49 -3.74 -28.36
CA ILE A 119 -19.64 -4.81 -27.39
C ILE A 119 -19.93 -6.12 -28.11
N VAL A 120 -19.05 -7.08 -27.94
CA VAL A 120 -19.17 -8.45 -28.45
C VAL A 120 -19.28 -9.41 -27.29
N MET A 121 -20.24 -10.32 -27.31
CA MET A 121 -20.45 -11.27 -26.21
C MET A 121 -20.31 -12.71 -26.69
N ALA A 122 -19.66 -13.54 -25.88
CA ALA A 122 -19.61 -14.98 -26.12
C ALA A 122 -20.90 -15.66 -25.65
N ASP A 123 -21.13 -16.88 -26.12
CA ASP A 123 -22.21 -17.73 -25.65
C ASP A 123 -22.18 -17.88 -24.12
N GLY A 124 -23.34 -17.73 -23.48
CA GLY A 124 -23.43 -17.79 -22.01
C GLY A 124 -22.78 -16.61 -21.29
N GLY A 125 -22.40 -15.56 -22.03
CA GLY A 125 -21.93 -14.31 -21.47
C GLY A 125 -23.02 -13.57 -20.68
N THR A 126 -22.62 -12.77 -19.68
CA THR A 126 -23.54 -11.94 -18.89
C THR A 126 -22.98 -10.55 -18.69
N ILE A 127 -23.87 -9.53 -18.69
CA ILE A 127 -23.52 -8.13 -18.42
C ILE A 127 -24.57 -7.48 -17.54
N GLY A 128 -24.16 -6.70 -16.51
CA GLY A 128 -25.05 -5.95 -15.63
C GLY A 128 -24.71 -6.08 -14.16
N ALA A 129 -25.75 -6.13 -13.29
CA ALA A 129 -25.66 -6.24 -11.83
C ALA A 129 -24.64 -5.28 -11.21
N ALA A 130 -24.87 -3.98 -11.35
CA ALA A 130 -23.88 -2.95 -11.07
C ALA A 130 -24.24 -2.02 -9.89
N THR A 131 -25.18 -2.42 -9.03
CA THR A 131 -25.45 -1.65 -7.81
C THR A 131 -24.19 -1.58 -6.94
N PRO A 132 -23.72 -0.37 -6.58
CA PRO A 132 -22.60 -0.23 -5.67
C PRO A 132 -22.90 -0.91 -4.33
N VAL A 133 -21.90 -1.58 -3.76
CA VAL A 133 -21.98 -2.18 -2.44
C VAL A 133 -20.77 -1.76 -1.61
N GLN A 134 -20.97 -1.58 -0.32
CA GLN A 134 -19.89 -1.32 0.61
C GLN A 134 -19.34 -2.65 1.11
N ILE A 135 -18.05 -2.87 0.91
CA ILE A 135 -17.34 -4.01 1.48
C ILE A 135 -16.91 -3.60 2.89
N GLY A 136 -17.54 -4.21 3.90
CA GLY A 136 -17.18 -4.00 5.31
C GLY A 136 -15.92 -4.75 5.73
N LEU A 137 -15.72 -4.89 7.04
CA LEU A 137 -14.62 -5.67 7.61
C LEU A 137 -14.70 -7.14 7.16
N PRO A 138 -13.56 -7.85 7.06
CA PRO A 138 -13.56 -9.27 6.69
C PRO A 138 -14.53 -10.09 7.54
N GLY A 139 -15.45 -10.82 6.89
CA GLY A 139 -16.48 -11.63 7.55
C GLY A 139 -17.84 -10.92 7.75
N THR A 140 -17.98 -9.64 7.39
CA THR A 140 -19.27 -8.96 7.37
C THR A 140 -19.90 -9.02 5.97
N PRO A 141 -21.23 -9.18 5.87
CA PRO A 141 -21.92 -9.10 4.58
C PRO A 141 -21.71 -7.72 3.93
N ALA A 142 -21.64 -7.67 2.61
CA ALA A 142 -21.68 -6.43 1.88
C ALA A 142 -23.00 -5.69 2.18
N GLN A 143 -22.92 -4.39 2.45
CA GLN A 143 -24.07 -3.56 2.77
C GLN A 143 -24.45 -2.66 1.59
N PRO A 144 -25.74 -2.33 1.39
CA PRO A 144 -26.15 -1.33 0.44
C PRO A 144 -25.47 0.02 0.76
N VAL A 145 -25.04 0.73 -0.26
CA VAL A 145 -24.54 2.11 -0.10
C VAL A 145 -25.70 3.10 -0.04
N GLU A 146 -25.41 4.33 0.39
CA GLU A 146 -26.37 5.43 0.40
C GLU A 146 -26.95 5.70 -1.00
N GLU A 147 -28.21 6.11 -1.08
CA GLU A 147 -28.92 6.47 -2.33
C GLU A 147 -28.14 7.49 -3.18
N LYS A 148 -27.39 8.40 -2.55
CA LYS A 148 -26.52 9.35 -3.25
C LYS A 148 -25.51 8.65 -4.17
N THR A 149 -24.92 7.56 -3.70
CA THR A 149 -23.93 6.78 -4.47
C THR A 149 -24.60 5.97 -5.57
N VAL A 150 -25.76 5.38 -5.29
CA VAL A 150 -26.56 4.69 -6.31
C VAL A 150 -27.00 5.65 -7.41
N SER A 151 -27.51 6.83 -7.02
CA SER A 151 -27.94 7.89 -7.94
C SER A 151 -26.80 8.40 -8.82
N TYR A 152 -25.60 8.58 -8.24
CA TYR A 152 -24.39 8.95 -9.01
C TYR A 152 -24.05 7.86 -10.04
N MET A 153 -23.93 6.62 -9.61
CA MET A 153 -23.56 5.51 -10.51
C MET A 153 -24.61 5.27 -11.59
N ARG A 154 -25.91 5.40 -11.26
CA ARG A 154 -26.99 5.32 -12.24
C ARG A 154 -26.79 6.35 -13.34
N LYS A 155 -26.40 7.58 -13.00
CA LYS A 155 -26.16 8.63 -14.00
C LYS A 155 -24.87 8.43 -14.78
N GLU A 156 -23.81 7.86 -14.18
CA GLU A 156 -22.61 7.44 -14.89
C GLU A 156 -22.90 6.38 -15.95
N PHE A 157 -23.68 5.36 -15.61
CA PHE A 157 -24.09 4.32 -16.55
C PHE A 157 -24.95 4.89 -17.67
N ARG A 158 -25.93 5.75 -17.32
CA ARG A 158 -26.78 6.44 -18.29
C ARG A 158 -25.94 7.26 -19.27
N ALA A 159 -25.11 8.17 -18.78
CA ALA A 159 -24.31 9.07 -19.59
C ALA A 159 -23.35 8.30 -20.51
N THR A 160 -22.76 7.20 -20.01
CA THR A 160 -21.88 6.32 -20.79
C THR A 160 -22.65 5.64 -21.94
N ALA A 161 -23.83 5.11 -21.66
CA ALA A 161 -24.69 4.49 -22.66
C ALA A 161 -25.15 5.50 -23.72
N GLU A 162 -25.58 6.70 -23.30
CA GLU A 162 -25.99 7.79 -24.21
C GLU A 162 -24.83 8.20 -25.13
N GLN A 163 -23.61 8.34 -24.63
CA GLN A 163 -22.44 8.71 -25.43
C GLN A 163 -22.08 7.64 -26.48
N ARG A 164 -22.39 6.38 -26.22
CA ARG A 164 -22.17 5.25 -27.13
C ARG A 164 -23.43 4.84 -27.88
N ASN A 165 -24.48 5.67 -27.89
CA ASN A 165 -25.76 5.40 -28.57
C ASN A 165 -26.42 4.07 -28.16
N ARG A 166 -26.28 3.69 -26.88
CA ARG A 166 -26.91 2.50 -26.32
C ARG A 166 -28.15 2.86 -25.48
N PRO A 167 -29.06 1.92 -25.21
CA PRO A 167 -30.28 2.18 -24.44
C PRO A 167 -29.98 2.62 -23.03
N ALA A 168 -30.14 3.90 -22.73
CA ALA A 168 -29.78 4.50 -21.46
C ALA A 168 -30.59 3.94 -20.28
N LEU A 169 -31.86 3.61 -20.50
CA LEU A 169 -32.73 3.05 -19.47
C LEU A 169 -32.29 1.63 -19.06
N ILE A 170 -31.79 0.83 -20.00
CA ILE A 170 -31.21 -0.49 -19.74
C ILE A 170 -29.95 -0.34 -18.85
N ALA A 171 -29.09 0.62 -19.16
CA ALA A 171 -27.91 0.89 -18.35
C ALA A 171 -28.25 1.36 -16.92
N GLU A 172 -29.28 2.22 -16.76
CA GLU A 172 -29.78 2.60 -15.43
C GLU A 172 -30.30 1.40 -14.64
N ALA A 173 -31.07 0.49 -15.26
CA ALA A 173 -31.64 -0.70 -14.63
C ALA A 173 -30.56 -1.71 -14.18
N MET A 174 -29.35 -1.67 -14.75
CA MET A 174 -28.22 -2.46 -14.28
C MET A 174 -27.69 -1.98 -12.91
N VAL A 175 -27.93 -0.72 -12.54
CA VAL A 175 -27.47 -0.10 -11.29
C VAL A 175 -28.54 0.00 -10.25
N ASP A 176 -29.76 0.36 -10.66
CA ASP A 176 -30.86 0.70 -9.75
C ASP A 176 -32.04 -0.25 -9.95
N ALA A 177 -32.33 -1.04 -8.91
CA ALA A 177 -33.42 -2.01 -8.92
C ALA A 177 -34.81 -1.36 -8.93
N ASP A 178 -34.95 -0.05 -8.67
CA ASP A 178 -36.21 0.65 -8.76
C ASP A 178 -36.61 1.04 -10.19
N VAL A 179 -35.68 0.91 -11.15
CA VAL A 179 -35.92 1.14 -12.56
C VAL A 179 -36.57 -0.10 -13.17
N ALA A 180 -37.86 0.00 -13.44
CA ALA A 180 -38.61 -1.05 -14.13
C ALA A 180 -38.68 -0.78 -15.63
N ILE A 181 -38.55 -1.82 -16.45
CA ILE A 181 -38.67 -1.77 -17.90
C ILE A 181 -39.71 -2.83 -18.31
N PRO A 182 -40.85 -2.44 -18.95
CA PRO A 182 -41.85 -3.38 -19.38
C PRO A 182 -41.24 -4.52 -20.20
N ASP A 183 -41.71 -5.73 -19.96
CA ASP A 183 -41.27 -6.98 -20.59
C ASP A 183 -39.81 -7.40 -20.41
N ILE A 184 -38.98 -6.59 -19.67
CA ILE A 184 -37.56 -6.88 -19.40
C ILE A 184 -37.30 -7.11 -17.93
N ILE A 185 -37.63 -6.13 -17.07
CA ILE A 185 -37.34 -6.21 -15.63
C ILE A 185 -38.42 -5.54 -14.78
N GLU A 186 -38.87 -6.23 -13.74
CA GLU A 186 -39.82 -5.70 -12.76
C GLU A 186 -39.10 -4.83 -11.72
N LYS A 187 -39.85 -3.93 -11.10
CA LYS A 187 -39.34 -3.13 -9.98
C LYS A 187 -38.82 -4.02 -8.84
N SER A 188 -37.79 -3.55 -8.16
CA SER A 188 -37.06 -4.24 -7.07
C SER A 188 -36.23 -5.44 -7.53
N LYS A 189 -35.97 -5.56 -8.82
CA LYS A 189 -35.02 -6.51 -9.40
C LYS A 189 -33.89 -5.77 -10.12
N LEU A 190 -32.68 -6.28 -10.00
CA LEU A 190 -31.50 -5.71 -10.63
C LEU A 190 -31.25 -6.37 -11.98
N LEU A 191 -31.06 -5.57 -13.03
CA LEU A 191 -30.92 -6.09 -14.38
C LEU A 191 -29.54 -6.72 -14.61
N THR A 192 -29.57 -7.92 -15.12
CA THR A 192 -28.41 -8.61 -15.74
C THR A 192 -28.91 -9.22 -17.02
N LEU A 193 -28.20 -8.98 -18.11
CA LEU A 193 -28.55 -9.50 -19.42
C LEU A 193 -27.65 -10.68 -19.79
N THR A 194 -28.24 -11.72 -20.35
CA THR A 194 -27.57 -12.77 -21.11
C THR A 194 -27.13 -12.24 -22.47
N THR A 195 -26.31 -12.99 -23.19
CA THR A 195 -25.87 -12.64 -24.54
C THR A 195 -27.06 -12.38 -25.49
N GLN A 196 -28.08 -13.23 -25.45
CA GLN A 196 -29.26 -13.10 -26.28
C GLN A 196 -30.05 -11.82 -25.93
N GLU A 197 -30.33 -11.59 -24.67
CA GLU A 197 -31.04 -10.39 -24.19
C GLU A 197 -30.27 -9.11 -24.51
N ALA A 198 -28.93 -9.14 -24.41
CA ALA A 198 -28.08 -8.00 -24.75
C ALA A 198 -28.11 -7.64 -26.23
N LEU A 199 -28.23 -8.63 -27.11
CA LEU A 199 -28.40 -8.42 -28.53
C LEU A 199 -29.82 -7.88 -28.85
N GLU A 200 -30.87 -8.48 -28.28
CA GLU A 200 -32.27 -8.05 -28.50
C GLU A 200 -32.52 -6.61 -27.99
N THR A 201 -31.83 -6.22 -26.89
CA THR A 201 -31.94 -4.87 -26.32
C THR A 201 -30.94 -3.87 -26.90
N ASN A 202 -30.16 -4.23 -27.93
CA ASN A 202 -29.11 -3.39 -28.53
C ASN A 202 -28.06 -2.90 -27.55
N VAL A 203 -27.78 -3.63 -26.49
CA VAL A 203 -26.62 -3.40 -25.57
C VAL A 203 -25.37 -4.00 -26.19
N ALA A 204 -25.46 -5.23 -26.74
CA ALA A 204 -24.37 -5.86 -27.49
C ALA A 204 -24.58 -5.67 -29.00
N ASP A 205 -23.47 -5.53 -29.72
CA ASP A 205 -23.46 -5.36 -31.17
C ASP A 205 -23.42 -6.69 -31.93
N PHE A 206 -22.73 -7.71 -31.33
CA PHE A 206 -22.49 -8.99 -31.99
C PHE A 206 -22.21 -10.11 -31.01
N GLN A 207 -22.40 -11.36 -31.44
CA GLN A 207 -22.03 -12.56 -30.72
C GLN A 207 -20.83 -13.26 -31.35
N ALA A 208 -19.80 -13.55 -30.57
CA ALA A 208 -18.63 -14.32 -31.01
C ALA A 208 -18.04 -15.11 -29.87
N ASN A 209 -17.59 -16.35 -30.14
CA ASN A 209 -17.09 -17.26 -29.11
C ASN A 209 -15.55 -17.30 -29.02
N SER A 210 -14.86 -16.56 -29.87
CA SER A 210 -13.40 -16.46 -29.85
C SER A 210 -12.93 -15.10 -30.33
N LEU A 211 -11.70 -14.76 -29.97
CA LEU A 211 -11.04 -13.53 -30.45
C LEU A 211 -10.95 -13.50 -31.98
N GLU A 212 -10.69 -14.63 -32.63
CA GLU A 212 -10.60 -14.74 -34.06
C GLU A 212 -11.95 -14.38 -34.72
N ALA A 213 -13.07 -14.84 -34.14
CA ALA A 213 -14.41 -14.49 -34.64
C ALA A 213 -14.72 -12.99 -34.40
N VAL A 214 -14.27 -12.39 -33.31
CA VAL A 214 -14.35 -10.94 -33.10
C VAL A 214 -13.58 -10.18 -34.16
N LEU A 215 -12.35 -10.60 -34.46
CA LEU A 215 -11.52 -9.95 -35.48
C LEU A 215 -12.10 -10.12 -36.90
N GLN A 216 -12.70 -11.27 -37.22
CA GLN A 216 -13.41 -11.47 -38.48
C GLN A 216 -14.61 -10.53 -38.61
N PHE A 217 -15.40 -10.37 -37.56
CA PHE A 217 -16.52 -9.43 -37.52
C PHE A 217 -16.07 -7.97 -37.76
N LEU A 218 -14.87 -7.61 -37.26
CA LEU A 218 -14.28 -6.29 -37.46
C LEU A 218 -13.55 -6.11 -38.81
N GLU A 219 -13.54 -7.12 -39.66
CA GLU A 219 -12.76 -7.17 -40.92
C GLU A 219 -11.24 -7.07 -40.66
N LEU A 220 -10.77 -7.53 -39.50
CA LEU A 220 -9.38 -7.50 -39.04
C LEU A 220 -8.77 -8.90 -38.89
N GLY A 221 -9.28 -9.89 -39.67
CA GLY A 221 -8.85 -11.31 -39.52
C GLY A 221 -7.36 -11.54 -39.78
N ASP A 222 -6.68 -10.69 -40.57
CA ASP A 222 -5.23 -10.78 -40.83
C ASP A 222 -4.37 -9.89 -39.95
N ALA A 223 -4.93 -9.33 -38.85
CA ALA A 223 -4.26 -8.37 -38.00
C ALA A 223 -3.05 -8.98 -37.27
N ASP A 224 -2.04 -8.14 -37.00
CA ASP A 224 -0.97 -8.40 -36.07
C ASP A 224 -1.52 -8.23 -34.65
N ILE A 225 -1.72 -9.35 -33.94
CA ILE A 225 -2.30 -9.36 -32.61
C ILE A 225 -1.19 -9.14 -31.58
N ARG A 226 -1.29 -8.06 -30.80
CA ARG A 226 -0.38 -7.72 -29.71
C ARG A 226 -1.08 -7.92 -28.39
N GLN A 227 -0.70 -8.97 -27.68
CA GLN A 227 -1.17 -9.20 -26.31
C GLN A 227 -0.53 -8.18 -25.38
N ALA A 228 -1.35 -7.35 -24.77
CA ALA A 228 -0.90 -6.42 -23.76
C ALA A 228 -0.69 -7.16 -22.42
N SER A 229 0.39 -6.87 -21.77
CA SER A 229 0.68 -7.35 -20.41
C SER A 229 1.04 -6.21 -19.48
N GLU A 230 0.75 -6.40 -18.20
CA GLU A 230 1.19 -5.46 -17.19
C GLU A 230 2.73 -5.42 -17.14
N THR A 231 3.28 -4.24 -16.97
CA THR A 231 4.69 -4.07 -16.67
C THR A 231 4.96 -4.49 -15.22
N TRP A 232 6.22 -4.80 -14.90
CA TRP A 232 6.61 -5.11 -13.52
C TRP A 232 6.24 -3.98 -12.54
N ALA A 233 6.27 -2.72 -12.99
CA ALA A 233 5.91 -1.56 -12.19
C ALA A 233 4.40 -1.52 -11.90
N GLU A 234 3.54 -1.78 -12.90
CA GLU A 234 2.09 -1.87 -12.74
C GLU A 234 1.70 -3.03 -11.81
N THR A 235 2.33 -4.20 -11.97
CA THR A 235 2.13 -5.35 -11.06
C THR A 235 2.55 -5.01 -9.63
N LEU A 236 3.69 -4.30 -9.45
CA LEU A 236 4.14 -3.87 -8.13
C LEU A 236 3.16 -2.88 -7.50
N VAL A 237 2.66 -1.91 -8.27
CA VAL A 237 1.66 -0.94 -7.79
C VAL A 237 0.38 -1.65 -7.37
N ARG A 238 -0.14 -2.57 -8.18
CA ARG A 238 -1.31 -3.40 -7.82
C ARG A 238 -1.09 -4.16 -6.52
N PHE A 239 0.09 -4.74 -6.33
CA PHE A 239 0.45 -5.43 -5.09
C PHE A 239 0.46 -4.47 -3.89
N LEU A 240 1.12 -3.31 -4.00
CA LEU A 240 1.23 -2.33 -2.90
C LEU A 240 -0.11 -1.68 -2.53
N THR A 241 -1.00 -1.49 -3.49
CA THR A 241 -2.33 -0.89 -3.27
C THR A 241 -3.42 -1.92 -2.95
N HIS A 242 -3.08 -3.21 -2.96
CA HIS A 242 -4.02 -4.26 -2.55
C HIS A 242 -4.43 -4.04 -1.07
N PRO A 243 -5.72 -4.07 -0.70
CA PRO A 243 -6.20 -3.70 0.64
C PRO A 243 -5.48 -4.42 1.79
N VAL A 244 -5.22 -5.73 1.63
CA VAL A 244 -4.50 -6.52 2.64
C VAL A 244 -3.05 -6.08 2.77
N VAL A 245 -2.36 -5.85 1.64
CA VAL A 245 -0.96 -5.41 1.64
C VAL A 245 -0.82 -4.01 2.18
N SER A 246 -1.72 -3.09 1.81
CA SER A 246 -1.78 -1.73 2.35
C SER A 246 -1.95 -1.72 3.87
N SER A 247 -2.88 -2.52 4.40
CA SER A 247 -3.09 -2.68 5.84
C SER A 247 -1.85 -3.26 6.54
N LEU A 248 -1.20 -4.24 5.91
CA LEU A 248 0.03 -4.84 6.43
C LEU A 248 1.19 -3.83 6.46
N LEU A 249 1.36 -3.06 5.38
CA LEU A 249 2.40 -2.02 5.31
C LEU A 249 2.17 -0.92 6.35
N MET A 250 0.93 -0.47 6.55
CA MET A 250 0.59 0.47 7.63
C MET A 250 0.89 -0.12 9.00
N THR A 251 0.45 -1.36 9.26
CA THR A 251 0.69 -2.05 10.53
C THR A 251 2.18 -2.19 10.82
N LEU A 252 2.96 -2.69 9.86
CA LEU A 252 4.42 -2.84 10.00
C LEU A 252 5.11 -1.48 10.16
N GLY A 253 4.65 -0.47 9.43
CA GLY A 253 5.14 0.89 9.50
C GLY A 253 5.01 1.48 10.90
N ILE A 254 3.80 1.49 11.41
CA ILE A 254 3.46 2.03 12.73
C ILE A 254 4.14 1.21 13.85
N MET A 255 4.06 -0.13 13.76
CA MET A 255 4.70 -1.02 14.73
C MET A 255 6.21 -0.81 14.79
N GLY A 256 6.88 -0.71 13.62
CA GLY A 256 8.32 -0.49 13.57
C GLY A 256 8.74 0.82 14.25
N ILE A 257 7.98 1.89 14.04
CA ILE A 257 8.22 3.18 14.70
C ILE A 257 7.98 3.08 16.21
N ILE A 258 6.91 2.44 16.66
CA ILE A 258 6.62 2.26 18.11
C ILE A 258 7.75 1.47 18.80
N VAL A 259 8.21 0.39 18.17
CA VAL A 259 9.29 -0.44 18.74
C VAL A 259 10.60 0.35 18.80
N GLU A 260 10.96 1.11 17.77
CA GLU A 260 12.17 1.95 17.74
C GLU A 260 12.14 3.03 18.83
N ILE A 261 11.00 3.68 19.05
CA ILE A 261 10.82 4.69 20.10
C ILE A 261 11.04 4.06 21.50
N ARG A 262 10.61 2.80 21.70
CA ARG A 262 10.71 2.11 23.00
C ARG A 262 12.05 1.45 23.26
N VAL A 263 12.79 1.09 22.21
CA VAL A 263 14.10 0.43 22.30
C VAL A 263 15.09 1.20 21.41
N PRO A 264 15.44 2.44 21.80
CA PRO A 264 16.29 3.28 20.97
C PRO A 264 17.70 2.69 20.83
N GLY A 265 18.23 2.77 19.61
CA GLY A 265 19.60 2.36 19.29
C GLY A 265 19.72 1.10 18.42
N PHE A 266 18.63 0.47 18.07
CA PHE A 266 18.63 -0.72 17.21
C PHE A 266 18.57 -0.39 15.71
N GLY A 267 17.84 0.67 15.35
CA GLY A 267 17.67 1.19 13.98
C GLY A 267 16.87 0.30 13.03
N LEU A 268 16.92 -1.03 13.18
CA LEU A 268 16.25 -1.96 12.28
C LEU A 268 14.72 -1.86 12.30
N PRO A 269 14.03 -1.85 13.47
CA PRO A 269 12.58 -1.69 13.49
C PRO A 269 12.12 -0.37 12.89
N GLY A 270 12.84 0.72 13.19
CA GLY A 270 12.58 2.04 12.64
C GLY A 270 12.76 2.09 11.12
N ILE A 271 13.87 1.54 10.62
CA ILE A 271 14.12 1.45 9.16
C ILE A 271 13.02 0.66 8.47
N LEU A 272 12.66 -0.52 8.98
CA LEU A 272 11.57 -1.33 8.44
C LEU A 272 10.24 -0.58 8.48
N GLY A 273 9.97 0.17 9.56
CA GLY A 273 8.80 1.02 9.68
C GLY A 273 8.75 2.11 8.62
N PHE A 274 9.83 2.86 8.44
CA PHE A 274 9.93 3.90 7.42
C PHE A 274 9.84 3.34 6.01
N VAL A 275 10.49 2.22 5.72
CA VAL A 275 10.41 1.56 4.40
C VAL A 275 8.98 1.11 4.12
N SER A 276 8.29 0.52 5.11
CA SER A 276 6.90 0.07 4.94
C SER A 276 5.96 1.24 4.65
N LEU A 277 6.02 2.34 5.41
CA LEU A 277 5.23 3.55 5.13
C LEU A 277 5.64 4.20 3.80
N GLY A 278 6.92 4.22 3.48
CA GLY A 278 7.41 4.72 2.20
C GLY A 278 6.84 3.95 1.01
N LEU A 279 6.81 2.62 1.07
CA LEU A 279 6.20 1.75 0.06
C LEU A 279 4.68 1.95 -0.02
N PHE A 280 4.00 2.10 1.13
CA PHE A 280 2.59 2.41 1.19
C PHE A 280 2.28 3.73 0.44
N PHE A 281 2.93 4.84 0.83
CA PHE A 281 2.70 6.13 0.19
C PHE A 281 3.11 6.13 -1.28
N TRP A 282 4.23 5.51 -1.63
CA TRP A 282 4.68 5.41 -3.01
C TRP A 282 3.66 4.71 -3.90
N GLY A 283 3.14 3.56 -3.49
CA GLY A 283 2.10 2.84 -4.23
C GLY A 283 0.82 3.67 -4.39
N HIS A 284 0.35 4.32 -3.31
CA HIS A 284 -0.88 5.10 -3.34
C HIS A 284 -0.74 6.42 -4.12
N THR A 285 0.45 7.03 -4.15
CA THR A 285 0.71 8.21 -4.97
C THR A 285 0.68 7.90 -6.46
N LEU A 286 1.21 6.74 -6.88
CA LEU A 286 1.21 6.33 -8.28
C LEU A 286 -0.20 6.13 -8.84
N VAL A 287 -1.16 5.72 -8.02
CA VAL A 287 -2.57 5.59 -8.39
C VAL A 287 -3.41 6.83 -8.04
N ARG A 288 -2.77 7.94 -7.66
CA ARG A 288 -3.41 9.21 -7.30
C ARG A 288 -4.39 9.12 -6.13
N LEU A 289 -4.20 8.16 -5.22
CA LEU A 289 -4.93 8.08 -3.96
C LEU A 289 -4.30 8.92 -2.86
N ALA A 290 -2.98 9.04 -2.86
CA ALA A 290 -2.23 9.86 -1.92
C ALA A 290 -1.41 10.92 -2.67
N GLY A 291 -1.28 12.11 -2.08
CA GLY A 291 -0.43 13.18 -2.53
C GLY A 291 0.60 13.60 -1.46
N LEU A 292 1.22 14.73 -1.69
CA LEU A 292 2.16 15.32 -0.72
C LEU A 292 1.44 15.74 0.57
N GLU A 293 0.16 16.10 0.47
CA GLU A 293 -0.66 16.59 1.58
C GLU A 293 -0.89 15.51 2.64
N GLU A 294 -1.27 14.31 2.23
CA GLU A 294 -1.46 13.16 3.11
C GLU A 294 -0.16 12.70 3.75
N PHE A 295 0.92 12.69 2.97
CA PHE A 295 2.25 12.38 3.48
C PHE A 295 2.69 13.39 4.54
N LEU A 296 2.53 14.69 4.29
CA LEU A 296 2.86 15.75 5.25
C LEU A 296 1.99 15.66 6.51
N LEU A 297 0.70 15.33 6.35
CA LEU A 297 -0.20 15.17 7.49
C LEU A 297 0.24 14.03 8.41
N VAL A 298 0.66 12.88 7.83
CA VAL A 298 1.22 11.76 8.59
C VAL A 298 2.56 12.13 9.23
N ALA A 299 3.43 12.82 8.51
CA ALA A 299 4.71 13.28 9.06
C ALA A 299 4.52 14.21 10.26
N VAL A 300 3.62 15.19 10.16
CA VAL A 300 3.25 16.10 11.27
C VAL A 300 2.65 15.28 12.43
N GLY A 301 1.77 14.32 12.13
CA GLY A 301 1.19 13.43 13.14
C GLY A 301 2.25 12.65 13.93
N LEU A 302 3.24 12.08 13.23
CA LEU A 302 4.35 11.37 13.86
C LEU A 302 5.22 12.30 14.73
N ILE A 303 5.51 13.51 14.25
CA ILE A 303 6.28 14.50 15.01
C ILE A 303 5.53 14.91 16.27
N LEU A 304 4.22 15.19 16.18
CA LEU A 304 3.41 15.58 17.34
C LEU A 304 3.34 14.47 18.39
N VAL A 305 3.16 13.22 17.96
CA VAL A 305 3.19 12.06 18.88
C VAL A 305 4.57 11.89 19.51
N ALA A 306 5.64 12.06 18.74
CA ALA A 306 7.01 11.99 19.27
C ALA A 306 7.28 13.14 20.27
N MET A 307 6.84 14.36 19.99
CA MET A 307 6.94 15.49 20.91
C MET A 307 6.22 15.24 22.22
N GLU A 308 5.01 14.68 22.18
CA GLU A 308 4.25 14.30 23.38
C GLU A 308 5.00 13.26 24.22
N ILE A 309 5.58 12.24 23.59
CA ILE A 309 6.26 11.15 24.31
C ILE A 309 7.58 11.61 24.94
N PHE A 310 8.35 12.48 24.25
CA PHE A 310 9.71 12.82 24.65
C PHE A 310 9.83 14.16 25.39
N PHE A 311 8.96 15.14 25.12
CA PHE A 311 9.11 16.50 25.60
C PHE A 311 7.97 16.97 26.52
N ILE A 312 6.77 16.41 26.39
CA ILE A 312 5.59 16.85 27.14
C ILE A 312 5.20 15.73 28.12
N PRO A 313 5.44 15.87 29.43
CA PRO A 313 5.07 14.83 30.38
C PRO A 313 3.54 14.77 30.56
N GLY A 314 2.93 13.71 30.02
CA GLY A 314 1.49 13.47 30.08
C GLY A 314 0.86 13.36 28.68
N PHE A 315 -0.34 12.75 28.59
CA PHE A 315 -1.07 12.68 27.33
C PHE A 315 -1.92 13.94 27.15
N GLY A 316 -1.42 14.89 26.37
CA GLY A 316 -2.03 16.20 26.19
C GLY A 316 -2.48 16.49 24.77
N ILE A 317 -2.60 17.78 24.45
CA ILE A 317 -3.16 18.28 23.16
C ILE A 317 -2.32 17.81 21.97
N ALA A 318 -1.00 17.79 22.08
CA ALA A 318 -0.11 17.40 20.99
C ALA A 318 -0.29 15.93 20.61
N GLY A 319 -0.43 15.03 21.60
CA GLY A 319 -0.69 13.62 21.35
C GLY A 319 -2.04 13.37 20.65
N ILE A 320 -3.10 14.05 21.09
CA ILE A 320 -4.43 13.95 20.48
C ILE A 320 -4.39 14.45 19.03
N LEU A 321 -3.81 15.63 18.79
CA LEU A 321 -3.68 16.20 17.45
C LEU A 321 -2.81 15.30 16.57
N GLY A 322 -1.75 14.73 17.09
CA GLY A 322 -0.90 13.78 16.37
C GLY A 322 -1.66 12.55 15.91
N ILE A 323 -2.49 11.96 16.78
CA ILE A 323 -3.35 10.82 16.42
C ILE A 323 -4.38 11.22 15.36
N VAL A 324 -5.01 12.38 15.48
CA VAL A 324 -5.96 12.89 14.49
C VAL A 324 -5.28 13.08 13.13
N CYS A 325 -4.07 13.66 13.10
CA CYS A 325 -3.29 13.82 11.88
C CYS A 325 -2.90 12.45 11.25
N LEU A 326 -2.52 11.46 12.06
CA LEU A 326 -2.22 10.11 11.59
C LEU A 326 -3.44 9.43 10.99
N LEU A 327 -4.56 9.43 11.72
CA LEU A 327 -5.83 8.85 11.24
C LEU A 327 -6.32 9.55 9.98
N GLY A 328 -6.24 10.89 9.95
CA GLY A 328 -6.64 11.69 8.81
C GLY A 328 -5.74 11.43 7.59
N GLY A 329 -4.43 11.51 7.73
CA GLY A 329 -3.48 11.35 6.63
C GLY A 329 -3.48 9.94 6.04
N LEU A 330 -3.46 8.90 6.88
CA LEU A 330 -3.56 7.51 6.41
C LEU A 330 -4.95 7.20 5.85
N GLY A 331 -6.02 7.73 6.47
CA GLY A 331 -7.38 7.56 5.98
C GLY A 331 -7.59 8.20 4.61
N LEU A 332 -7.17 9.45 4.43
CA LEU A 332 -7.20 10.15 3.14
C LEU A 332 -6.43 9.40 2.05
N SER A 333 -5.28 8.82 2.38
CA SER A 333 -4.47 8.04 1.44
C SER A 333 -5.14 6.76 0.91
N LEU A 334 -6.23 6.31 1.54
CA LEU A 334 -7.00 5.13 1.10
C LEU A 334 -8.19 5.49 0.21
N ILE A 335 -8.57 6.79 0.21
CA ILE A 335 -9.82 7.25 -0.35
C ILE A 335 -9.55 8.17 -1.52
N GLY A 336 -9.60 8.06 -2.67
CA GLY A 336 -9.36 9.06 -3.74
C GLY A 336 -10.30 10.27 -3.70
N SER A 337 -10.11 11.18 -4.62
CA SER A 337 -10.96 12.35 -4.84
C SER A 337 -12.39 11.89 -5.22
N GLY A 338 -13.40 12.33 -4.46
CA GLY A 338 -14.81 11.94 -4.67
C GLY A 338 -15.35 10.97 -3.62
N ALA A 339 -14.65 10.82 -2.50
CA ALA A 339 -15.04 9.97 -1.38
C ALA A 339 -16.43 10.29 -0.81
N THR A 340 -17.22 9.25 -0.62
CA THR A 340 -18.48 9.30 0.14
C THR A 340 -18.20 9.19 1.64
N TRP A 341 -19.19 9.54 2.47
CA TRP A 341 -19.11 9.38 3.92
C TRP A 341 -18.80 7.94 4.34
N ASP A 342 -19.41 6.97 3.63
CA ASP A 342 -19.17 5.53 3.87
C ASP A 342 -17.73 5.11 3.55
N SER A 343 -17.13 5.67 2.50
CA SER A 343 -15.72 5.44 2.18
C SER A 343 -14.80 5.96 3.30
N TRP A 344 -15.14 7.09 3.89
CA TRP A 344 -14.45 7.65 5.04
C TRP A 344 -14.52 6.73 6.26
N LEU A 345 -15.71 6.24 6.60
CA LEU A 345 -15.90 5.32 7.74
C LEU A 345 -15.11 4.02 7.55
N SER A 346 -15.14 3.45 6.34
CA SER A 346 -14.39 2.23 6.03
C SER A 346 -12.88 2.43 6.10
N ALA A 347 -12.35 3.54 5.58
CA ALA A 347 -10.94 3.88 5.66
C ALA A 347 -10.49 4.13 7.10
N LEU A 348 -11.25 4.90 7.88
CA LEU A 348 -10.97 5.11 9.31
C LEU A 348 -11.00 3.79 10.08
N GLY A 349 -11.96 2.90 9.78
CA GLY A 349 -12.03 1.56 10.35
C GLY A 349 -10.77 0.74 10.05
N GLN A 350 -10.34 0.73 8.79
CA GLN A 350 -9.14 0.01 8.34
C GLN A 350 -7.87 0.55 9.01
N VAL A 351 -7.70 1.88 9.04
CA VAL A 351 -6.55 2.53 9.69
C VAL A 351 -6.56 2.27 11.20
N SER A 352 -7.71 2.42 11.86
CA SER A 352 -7.85 2.17 13.29
C SER A 352 -7.52 0.72 13.65
N LEU A 353 -7.99 -0.24 12.85
CA LEU A 353 -7.66 -1.66 13.02
C LEU A 353 -6.16 -1.91 12.83
N SER A 354 -5.54 -1.32 11.80
CA SER A 354 -4.10 -1.43 11.57
C SER A 354 -3.28 -0.87 12.73
N ILE A 355 -3.67 0.28 13.26
CA ILE A 355 -3.02 0.88 14.44
C ILE A 355 -3.20 -0.01 15.68
N LEU A 356 -4.41 -0.50 15.93
CA LEU A 356 -4.69 -1.39 17.05
C LEU A 356 -3.84 -2.66 16.99
N VAL A 357 -3.81 -3.31 15.83
CA VAL A 357 -2.99 -4.50 15.60
C VAL A 357 -1.50 -4.17 15.77
N ALA A 358 -1.03 -3.05 15.25
CA ALA A 358 0.35 -2.59 15.40
C ALA A 358 0.73 -2.42 16.89
N ILE A 359 -0.13 -1.77 17.68
CA ILE A 359 0.07 -1.58 19.11
C ILE A 359 0.11 -2.93 19.83
N LEU A 360 -0.86 -3.82 19.57
CA LEU A 360 -0.93 -5.14 20.22
C LEU A 360 0.31 -5.99 19.89
N VAL A 361 0.73 -6.02 18.64
CA VAL A 361 1.92 -6.76 18.22
C VAL A 361 3.18 -6.13 18.78
N ALA A 362 3.28 -4.80 18.79
CA ALA A 362 4.41 -4.10 19.41
C ALA A 362 4.52 -4.42 20.91
N LEU A 363 3.42 -4.35 21.65
CA LEU A 363 3.39 -4.69 23.09
C LEU A 363 3.77 -6.17 23.32
N PHE A 364 3.26 -7.06 22.47
CA PHE A 364 3.64 -8.47 22.53
C PHE A 364 5.14 -8.67 22.28
N LEU A 365 5.68 -8.06 21.21
CA LEU A 365 7.11 -8.14 20.90
C LEU A 365 7.96 -7.56 22.04
N LEU A 366 7.61 -6.38 22.57
CA LEU A 366 8.33 -5.75 23.68
C LEU A 366 8.32 -6.63 24.93
N ARG A 367 7.18 -7.25 25.26
CA ARG A 367 7.05 -8.14 26.42
C ARG A 367 7.87 -9.42 26.29
N TYR A 368 7.90 -10.00 25.07
CA TYR A 368 8.57 -11.27 24.81
C TYR A 368 9.96 -11.11 24.19
N PHE A 369 10.41 -9.88 23.93
CA PHE A 369 11.69 -9.57 23.28
C PHE A 369 12.88 -10.27 23.94
N GLN A 370 12.91 -10.31 25.27
CA GLN A 370 13.97 -10.97 26.06
C GLN A 370 13.98 -12.50 25.89
N ARG A 371 12.87 -13.11 25.49
CA ARG A 371 12.74 -14.55 25.26
C ARG A 371 13.11 -14.97 23.83
N LEU A 372 13.14 -14.02 22.91
CA LEU A 372 13.51 -14.27 21.52
C LEU A 372 15.02 -14.48 21.39
N PRO A 373 15.47 -15.41 20.53
CA PRO A 373 16.90 -15.73 20.36
C PRO A 373 17.73 -14.52 19.94
N PHE A 374 17.16 -13.59 19.21
CA PHE A 374 17.78 -12.32 18.83
C PHE A 374 17.86 -11.32 19.98
N GLY A 375 16.85 -11.23 20.85
CA GLY A 375 16.82 -10.32 22.00
C GLY A 375 17.91 -10.64 23.02
N LYS A 376 18.25 -11.93 23.20
CA LYS A 376 19.32 -12.35 24.10
C LYS A 376 20.73 -11.90 23.66
N ARG A 377 20.96 -11.72 22.38
CA ARG A 377 22.26 -11.25 21.84
C ARG A 377 22.44 -9.74 21.94
N LEU A 378 21.37 -8.99 22.11
CA LEU A 378 21.33 -7.54 22.05
C LEU A 378 21.22 -6.89 23.44
N LEU A 379 20.70 -7.61 24.42
CA LEU A 379 20.80 -7.20 25.81
C LEU A 379 22.23 -7.47 26.25
N LEU A 380 23.01 -6.39 26.52
CA LEU A 380 24.21 -6.50 27.28
C LEU A 380 23.81 -7.12 28.64
N LYS A 381 24.05 -8.42 28.79
CA LYS A 381 24.05 -9.06 30.11
C LYS A 381 25.32 -8.58 30.84
N THR A 382 25.32 -7.34 31.25
CA THR A 382 26.26 -6.88 32.26
C THR A 382 25.79 -7.41 33.62
N SER A 383 25.81 -8.72 33.78
CA SER A 383 25.86 -9.27 35.14
C SER A 383 27.29 -9.05 35.59
N LEU A 384 27.49 -8.07 36.44
CA LEU A 384 28.72 -7.92 37.25
C LEU A 384 28.77 -9.12 38.18
N LEU A 385 29.23 -10.27 37.64
CA LEU A 385 29.42 -11.47 38.47
C LEU A 385 30.68 -11.26 39.32
N ALA A 386 30.56 -11.39 40.60
CA ALA A 386 31.69 -11.33 41.52
C ALA A 386 32.83 -12.29 41.10
N LYS A 387 32.52 -13.41 40.44
CA LYS A 387 33.49 -14.35 39.85
C LYS A 387 34.32 -13.77 38.69
N GLU A 388 33.90 -12.67 38.06
CA GLU A 388 34.59 -12.00 36.95
C GLU A 388 35.40 -10.76 37.42
N GLY A 389 35.61 -10.60 38.74
CA GLY A 389 36.40 -9.52 39.30
C GLY A 389 35.61 -8.24 39.59
N TYR A 390 34.30 -8.23 39.41
CA TYR A 390 33.43 -7.10 39.71
C TYR A 390 32.86 -7.24 41.14
N ALA A 391 33.73 -7.30 42.16
CA ALA A 391 33.30 -7.23 43.55
C ALA A 391 33.45 -5.80 44.05
N SER A 392 32.41 -5.27 44.67
CA SER A 392 32.44 -3.93 45.29
C SER A 392 33.24 -3.90 46.60
N SER A 393 33.70 -5.06 47.08
CA SER A 393 34.55 -5.25 48.24
C SER A 393 35.78 -6.07 47.85
N PRO A 394 36.98 -5.69 48.21
CA PRO A 394 38.13 -6.59 48.15
C PRO A 394 37.84 -7.87 48.94
N GLU A 395 38.21 -9.05 48.42
CA GLU A 395 38.05 -10.33 49.11
C GLU A 395 38.75 -10.30 50.48
N GLU A 396 39.78 -9.49 50.61
CA GLU A 396 40.53 -9.25 51.85
C GLU A 396 39.68 -8.65 52.96
N ASP A 397 38.66 -7.83 52.63
CA ASP A 397 37.83 -7.20 53.66
C ASP A 397 36.75 -8.14 54.20
N GLN A 398 36.32 -9.16 53.44
CA GLN A 398 35.39 -10.18 53.93
C GLN A 398 36.00 -11.10 55.01
N ARG A 399 37.32 -11.17 55.12
CA ARG A 399 38.03 -11.91 56.19
C ARG A 399 37.70 -11.41 57.61
N TRP A 400 37.19 -10.17 57.63
CA TRP A 400 36.86 -9.55 58.98
C TRP A 400 35.46 -9.98 59.46
N LEU A 401 34.60 -10.51 58.69
CA LEU A 401 33.25 -10.91 59.08
C LEU A 401 33.31 -11.91 60.27
N GLY A 402 32.59 -11.59 61.39
CA GLY A 402 32.53 -12.40 62.54
C GLY A 402 33.78 -12.30 63.41
N LYS A 403 34.80 -11.45 63.10
CA LYS A 403 35.97 -11.24 63.98
C LYS A 403 35.61 -10.31 65.12
N ARG A 404 36.23 -10.57 66.24
CA ARG A 404 36.08 -9.79 67.51
C ARG A 404 37.30 -8.95 67.73
N GLY A 405 37.09 -7.84 68.38
CA GLY A 405 38.18 -6.92 68.78
C GLY A 405 37.70 -5.88 69.75
N THR A 406 38.44 -4.80 69.86
CA THR A 406 38.15 -3.68 70.82
C THR A 406 38.12 -2.36 69.99
N ALA A 407 37.18 -1.49 70.27
CA ALA A 407 37.17 -0.14 69.78
C ALA A 407 38.40 0.64 70.26
N ALA A 408 39.24 1.09 69.31
CA ALA A 408 40.43 1.87 69.61
C ALA A 408 40.10 3.35 69.82
N THR A 409 39.03 3.84 69.18
CA THR A 409 38.50 5.20 69.34
C THR A 409 36.98 5.13 69.57
N ASP A 410 36.40 6.23 70.03
CA ASP A 410 34.95 6.36 70.03
C ASP A 410 34.38 6.18 68.59
N LEU A 411 33.28 5.41 68.45
CA LEU A 411 32.62 5.15 67.18
C LEU A 411 31.36 6.03 67.11
N HIS A 412 31.43 7.18 66.40
CA HIS A 412 30.30 8.16 66.21
C HIS A 412 30.00 8.53 64.75
N PRO A 413 29.38 7.72 63.97
CA PRO A 413 29.29 6.27 63.99
C PRO A 413 30.59 5.59 63.50
N SER A 414 31.55 6.31 62.94
CA SER A 414 32.81 5.76 62.39
C SER A 414 33.97 5.99 63.41
N GLY A 415 34.90 5.08 63.33
CA GLY A 415 36.12 5.13 64.15
C GLY A 415 37.04 3.96 63.83
N ILE A 416 37.96 3.67 64.71
CA ILE A 416 38.98 2.64 64.54
C ILE A 416 38.78 1.53 65.58
N ALA A 417 38.89 0.27 65.16
CA ALA A 417 38.92 -0.88 66.04
C ALA A 417 40.17 -1.71 65.78
N HIS A 418 40.64 -2.39 66.85
CA HIS A 418 41.67 -3.42 66.75
C HIS A 418 40.97 -4.78 66.58
N LEU A 419 41.07 -5.35 65.38
CA LEU A 419 40.52 -6.65 65.02
C LEU A 419 41.68 -7.63 64.80
N ASN A 420 41.80 -8.66 65.63
CA ASN A 420 42.94 -9.61 65.61
C ASN A 420 44.34 -8.98 65.66
N GLY A 421 44.47 -7.78 66.25
CA GLY A 421 45.75 -7.06 66.39
C GLY A 421 45.97 -6.03 65.22
N ASP A 422 45.19 -6.06 64.17
CA ASP A 422 45.26 -5.08 63.14
C ASP A 422 44.33 -3.87 63.40
N ARG A 423 44.79 -2.69 63.00
CA ARG A 423 44.03 -1.46 63.12
C ARG A 423 43.16 -1.26 61.89
N VAL A 424 41.84 -1.27 62.04
CA VAL A 424 40.86 -1.28 60.93
C VAL A 424 39.85 -0.17 61.16
N ASP A 425 39.51 0.56 60.10
CA ASP A 425 38.44 1.56 60.15
C ASP A 425 37.07 0.83 60.12
N VAL A 426 36.25 1.19 61.13
CA VAL A 426 34.94 0.52 61.33
C VAL A 426 33.83 1.54 61.53
N VAL A 427 32.59 1.08 61.35
CA VAL A 427 31.36 1.86 61.55
C VAL A 427 30.46 1.11 62.55
N SER A 428 29.94 1.77 63.56
CA SER A 428 28.95 1.19 64.44
C SER A 428 27.61 0.87 63.75
N ASP A 429 26.99 -0.26 64.14
CA ASP A 429 25.64 -0.68 63.67
C ASP A 429 24.58 0.01 64.55
N GLY A 430 24.45 1.33 64.43
CA GLY A 430 23.34 2.11 64.98
C GLY A 430 23.65 2.90 66.21
N ASP A 431 24.37 2.38 67.18
CA ASP A 431 24.66 3.04 68.50
C ASP A 431 26.05 3.68 68.53
N PHE A 432 26.20 4.74 69.33
CA PHE A 432 27.52 5.29 69.66
C PHE A 432 28.26 4.38 70.66
N ASN A 433 29.47 4.04 70.31
CA ASN A 433 30.30 3.14 71.14
C ASN A 433 31.55 3.86 71.62
N ASN A 434 31.88 3.69 72.91
CA ASN A 434 33.07 4.32 73.49
C ASN A 434 34.33 3.50 73.23
N ALA A 435 35.46 4.16 73.22
CA ALA A 435 36.75 3.49 73.13
C ALA A 435 36.93 2.46 74.28
N GLY A 436 37.54 1.32 73.94
CA GLY A 436 37.76 0.21 74.88
C GLY A 436 36.65 -0.85 74.90
N GLN A 437 35.49 -0.62 74.31
CA GLN A 437 34.42 -1.62 74.25
C GLN A 437 34.77 -2.78 73.34
N ALA A 438 34.32 -4.00 73.66
CA ALA A 438 34.46 -5.19 72.84
C ALA A 438 33.44 -5.13 71.67
N VAL A 439 33.91 -5.29 70.44
CA VAL A 439 33.12 -5.22 69.26
C VAL A 439 33.27 -6.48 68.36
N GLU A 440 32.22 -6.83 67.64
CA GLU A 440 32.22 -7.91 66.66
C GLU A 440 31.78 -7.39 65.31
N VAL A 441 32.46 -7.80 64.22
CA VAL A 441 32.09 -7.44 62.86
C VAL A 441 30.86 -8.21 62.44
N VAL A 442 29.76 -7.51 62.26
CA VAL A 442 28.45 -8.08 61.86
C VAL A 442 28.20 -8.06 60.35
N ARG A 443 28.83 -7.12 59.63
CA ARG A 443 28.62 -6.99 58.17
C ARG A 443 29.80 -6.25 57.54
N VAL A 444 30.09 -6.61 56.29
CA VAL A 444 31.06 -5.92 55.44
C VAL A 444 30.37 -5.50 54.16
N ASP A 445 30.18 -4.20 53.97
CA ASP A 445 29.51 -3.60 52.80
C ASP A 445 30.51 -2.76 51.99
N GLY A 446 31.07 -3.32 50.93
CA GLY A 446 32.13 -2.66 50.19
C GLY A 446 33.40 -2.54 51.08
N ASN A 447 33.95 -1.36 51.18
CA ASN A 447 35.06 -1.04 52.12
C ASN A 447 34.58 -0.62 53.49
N ARG A 448 33.29 -0.83 53.83
CA ARG A 448 32.70 -0.44 55.12
C ARG A 448 32.50 -1.66 55.98
N ILE A 449 33.32 -1.73 57.10
CA ILE A 449 33.26 -2.79 58.07
C ILE A 449 32.36 -2.33 59.23
N VAL A 450 31.21 -2.99 59.38
CA VAL A 450 30.20 -2.64 60.39
C VAL A 450 30.37 -3.52 61.60
N VAL A 451 30.50 -2.87 62.76
CA VAL A 451 30.73 -3.53 64.07
C VAL A 451 29.57 -3.28 65.02
N ARG A 452 29.31 -4.24 65.92
CA ARG A 452 28.38 -4.14 67.06
C ARG A 452 29.08 -4.44 68.36
N VAL A 453 28.73 -3.72 69.44
CA VAL A 453 29.21 -3.98 70.75
C VAL A 453 28.72 -5.33 71.24
N LEU A 454 29.64 -6.13 71.82
CA LEU A 454 29.27 -7.34 72.52
C LEU A 454 28.79 -6.92 73.94
N ALA A 455 27.53 -7.20 74.29
CA ALA A 455 27.02 -7.04 75.60
C ALA A 455 27.87 -7.89 76.56
N GLU A 456 28.40 -7.29 77.65
CA GLU A 456 29.04 -8.08 78.67
C GLU A 456 28.06 -9.09 79.25
N PRO A 457 28.45 -10.37 79.41
CA PRO A 457 27.59 -11.33 80.07
C PRO A 457 27.48 -10.93 81.55
N ASN A 458 26.24 -10.66 81.99
CA ASN A 458 25.88 -10.46 83.37
C ASN A 458 26.29 -11.66 84.24
#